data_32163e545059f59150be66e83245a590
#
_entry.id   32163e545059f59150be66e83245a590
#
_cell.length_a   1.000
_cell.length_b   1.000
_cell.length_c   1.000
_cell.angle_alpha   90.00
_cell.angle_beta   90.00
_cell.angle_gamma   90.00
#
_symmetry.space_group_name_H-M   'P 1'
#
loop_
_entity.id
_entity.type
_entity.pdbx_description
1 polymer ?
#
loop_
_entity_poly.entity_id
_entity_poly.type
_entity_poly.pdbx_seq_one_letter_code
_entity_poly.pdbx_strand_id
1 'polypeptide(L)'
;MPIISQPHGGVVLEEDICLIKVGFYQAHFTIFQPETRQHEQFCEDLPDTGDAVFVLEYLHDGLEQMAVDFRIIKNTTGNGKFANLEDIEKIDDLEAITVFYQPPVKEPDVFAALNNFEESAEFIGIVQALDPSSTKIYTAVFPFETGFTYGDIGDFASLIAVPIIVLLWALYLLFGKLQKKRSGIALTFAILCIATPHFGLAKPSDQTSPPQKEFSGTSQNFHVVASPSLKPIRINQIHSWEIIVTNKQGELVKEANITVTGGMPLHDHGLPTAPRVIRESPLGHYLAEGIKFHMRGYWEMEIVISSDSFMENLSLGFNL
;
A
#
# COMPACT_ATOMS: atom_id res chain seq x y z
N MET A 1 0.31 4.73 -19.16
CA MET A 1 -0.49 4.71 -17.95
C MET A 1 0.13 3.67 -17.05
N PRO A 2 0.70 4.00 -15.90
CA PRO A 2 1.11 3.00 -14.94
C PRO A 2 -0.17 2.32 -14.42
N ILE A 3 -0.21 1.00 -14.47
CA ILE A 3 -1.23 0.19 -13.84
C ILE A 3 -0.94 0.32 -12.34
N ILE A 4 -1.74 1.11 -11.64
CA ILE A 4 -1.72 1.14 -10.18
C ILE A 4 -2.28 -0.23 -9.77
N SER A 5 -1.39 -1.15 -9.40
CA SER A 5 -1.76 -2.37 -8.71
C SER A 5 -2.38 -1.93 -7.38
N GLN A 6 -3.68 -2.15 -7.23
CA GLN A 6 -4.29 -1.99 -5.92
C GLN A 6 -3.69 -3.03 -4.98
N PRO A 7 -3.22 -2.64 -3.79
CA PRO A 7 -2.69 -3.58 -2.83
C PRO A 7 -3.80 -4.55 -2.41
N HIS A 8 -3.59 -5.81 -2.69
CA HIS A 8 -4.43 -6.91 -2.26
C HIS A 8 -3.79 -7.44 -0.97
N GLY A 9 -4.41 -7.19 0.18
CA GLY A 9 -3.87 -7.59 1.48
C GLY A 9 -3.02 -6.51 2.17
N GLY A 10 -2.41 -6.88 3.30
CA GLY A 10 -1.61 -5.97 4.15
C GLY A 10 -0.20 -5.67 3.64
N VAL A 11 0.26 -6.32 2.57
CA VAL A 11 1.59 -6.12 1.97
C VAL A 11 1.45 -5.27 0.70
N VAL A 12 2.34 -4.29 0.55
CA VAL A 12 2.39 -3.37 -0.60
C VAL A 12 3.80 -3.36 -1.15
N LEU A 13 3.94 -3.45 -2.48
CA LEU A 13 5.23 -3.28 -3.14
C LEU A 13 5.44 -1.79 -3.43
N GLU A 14 6.39 -1.17 -2.74
CA GLU A 14 6.82 0.22 -2.97
C GLU A 14 8.31 0.22 -3.32
N GLU A 15 8.70 0.80 -4.45
CA GLU A 15 10.11 0.92 -4.91
C GLU A 15 10.90 -0.42 -4.88
N ASP A 16 10.26 -1.52 -5.30
CA ASP A 16 10.81 -2.89 -5.25
C ASP A 16 11.01 -3.45 -3.82
N ILE A 17 10.41 -2.82 -2.79
CA ILE A 17 10.43 -3.27 -1.40
C ILE A 17 9.02 -3.70 -0.97
N CYS A 18 8.93 -4.88 -0.38
CA CYS A 18 7.68 -5.37 0.20
C CYS A 18 7.44 -4.73 1.57
N LEU A 19 6.41 -3.92 1.70
CA LEU A 19 6.04 -3.27 2.94
C LEU A 19 4.76 -3.86 3.52
N ILE A 20 4.79 -4.24 4.79
CA ILE A 20 3.60 -4.63 5.55
C ILE A 20 3.20 -3.51 6.52
N LYS A 21 1.89 -3.25 6.62
CA LYS A 21 1.34 -2.24 7.53
C LYS A 21 0.69 -2.90 8.74
N VAL A 22 1.35 -2.81 9.90
CA VAL A 22 0.83 -3.30 11.17
C VAL A 22 0.22 -2.12 11.93
N GLY A 23 -1.07 -1.91 11.73
CA GLY A 23 -1.73 -0.67 12.13
C GLY A 23 -1.22 0.51 11.30
N PHE A 24 -0.56 1.48 11.94
CA PHE A 24 0.12 2.59 11.26
C PHE A 24 1.64 2.42 11.20
N TYR A 25 2.19 1.34 11.77
CA TYR A 25 3.59 1.00 11.65
C TYR A 25 3.87 0.31 10.32
N GLN A 26 5.08 0.50 9.80
CA GLN A 26 5.56 -0.18 8.59
C GLN A 26 6.75 -1.05 8.94
N ALA A 27 6.81 -2.22 8.33
CA ALA A 27 7.96 -3.11 8.36
C ALA A 27 8.25 -3.58 6.92
N HIS A 28 9.53 -3.79 6.63
CA HIS A 28 9.93 -4.51 5.43
C HIS A 28 9.58 -5.98 5.64
N PHE A 29 8.79 -6.53 4.74
CA PHE A 29 8.32 -7.90 4.80
C PHE A 29 8.89 -8.71 3.65
N THR A 30 9.50 -9.84 3.94
CA THR A 30 10.09 -10.71 2.92
C THR A 30 9.86 -12.15 3.29
N ILE A 31 9.56 -12.98 2.29
CA ILE A 31 9.50 -14.43 2.44
C ILE A 31 10.60 -15.04 1.59
N PHE A 32 11.30 -16.04 2.14
CA PHE A 32 12.33 -16.80 1.45
C PHE A 32 11.94 -18.27 1.39
N GLN A 33 12.29 -18.95 0.30
CA GLN A 33 12.24 -20.40 0.15
C GLN A 33 13.67 -20.95 -0.06
N PRO A 34 14.49 -21.08 1.00
CA PRO A 34 15.93 -21.26 0.86
C PRO A 34 16.32 -22.58 0.18
N GLU A 35 15.54 -23.65 0.31
CA GLU A 35 15.82 -24.94 -0.30
C GLU A 35 15.57 -24.97 -1.80
N THR A 36 14.54 -24.26 -2.28
CA THR A 36 14.11 -24.31 -3.68
C THR A 36 14.48 -23.05 -4.47
N ARG A 37 14.51 -21.86 -3.82
CA ARG A 37 14.70 -20.56 -4.45
C ARG A 37 15.92 -19.78 -3.95
N GLN A 38 16.72 -20.36 -3.08
CA GLN A 38 17.95 -19.76 -2.55
C GLN A 38 17.74 -18.36 -1.93
N HIS A 39 18.10 -17.30 -2.66
CA HIS A 39 18.06 -15.90 -2.21
C HIS A 39 16.91 -15.09 -2.83
N GLU A 40 16.02 -15.75 -3.57
CA GLU A 40 14.87 -15.07 -4.15
C GLU A 40 13.92 -14.61 -3.05
N GLN A 41 13.40 -13.38 -3.20
CA GLN A 41 12.54 -12.72 -2.23
C GLN A 41 11.11 -12.66 -2.77
N PHE A 42 10.16 -12.99 -1.90
CA PHE A 42 8.73 -12.96 -2.22
C PHE A 42 8.00 -12.05 -1.25
N CYS A 43 7.00 -11.32 -1.74
CA CYS A 43 6.15 -10.44 -0.95
C CYS A 43 4.87 -11.13 -0.46
N GLU A 44 4.32 -12.02 -1.25
CA GLU A 44 3.04 -12.69 -0.99
C GLU A 44 3.12 -14.16 -1.42
N ASP A 45 2.82 -14.46 -2.68
CA ASP A 45 2.69 -15.84 -3.16
C ASP A 45 4.04 -16.57 -3.27
N LEU A 46 4.05 -17.84 -2.89
CA LEU A 46 5.21 -18.70 -2.89
C LEU A 46 5.12 -19.72 -4.03
N PRO A 47 6.06 -19.74 -4.97
CA PRO A 47 5.99 -20.62 -6.13
C PRO A 47 6.07 -22.11 -5.78
N ASP A 48 6.76 -22.46 -4.70
CA ASP A 48 6.97 -23.85 -4.32
C ASP A 48 6.32 -24.18 -2.95
N THR A 49 6.10 -25.44 -2.69
CA THR A 49 5.87 -25.97 -1.34
C THR A 49 7.20 -26.21 -0.63
N GLY A 50 7.19 -26.49 0.67
CA GLY A 50 8.38 -26.72 1.48
C GLY A 50 8.64 -25.61 2.49
N ASP A 51 9.90 -25.46 2.89
CA ASP A 51 10.31 -24.50 3.92
C ASP A 51 10.22 -23.07 3.42
N ALA A 52 9.54 -22.23 4.21
CA ALA A 52 9.43 -20.81 3.98
C ALA A 52 9.80 -20.03 5.25
N VAL A 53 10.67 -19.03 5.10
CA VAL A 53 11.11 -18.13 6.17
C VAL A 53 10.47 -16.78 5.96
N PHE A 54 9.63 -16.37 6.90
CA PHE A 54 8.98 -15.05 6.95
C PHE A 54 9.84 -14.12 7.77
N VAL A 55 10.18 -12.96 7.22
CA VAL A 55 11.03 -11.95 7.87
C VAL A 55 10.32 -10.63 7.90
N LEU A 56 10.21 -10.01 9.08
CA LEU A 56 9.78 -8.64 9.27
C LEU A 56 10.97 -7.84 9.82
N GLU A 57 11.50 -6.93 9.03
CA GLU A 57 12.50 -5.96 9.44
C GLU A 57 11.80 -4.64 9.82
N TYR A 58 11.96 -4.22 11.07
CA TYR A 58 11.27 -3.03 11.57
C TYR A 58 11.91 -1.77 11.02
N LEU A 59 11.12 -0.95 10.32
CA LEU A 59 11.61 0.31 9.74
C LEU A 59 11.57 1.49 10.72
N HIS A 60 10.95 1.31 11.89
CA HIS A 60 10.73 2.39 12.86
C HIS A 60 10.83 1.91 14.30
N ASP A 61 11.30 2.82 15.17
CA ASP A 61 11.52 2.62 16.61
C ASP A 61 10.25 2.21 17.42
N GLY A 62 9.11 1.99 16.80
CA GLY A 62 7.87 1.67 17.50
C GLY A 62 7.62 0.17 17.65
N LEU A 63 7.81 -0.60 16.58
CA LEU A 63 7.57 -2.04 16.58
C LEU A 63 8.57 -2.81 17.44
N GLU A 64 9.84 -2.37 17.52
CA GLU A 64 10.89 -2.98 18.34
C GLU A 64 10.57 -2.97 19.84
N GLN A 65 9.66 -2.09 20.27
CA GLN A 65 9.23 -2.03 21.67
C GLN A 65 8.01 -2.92 21.97
N MET A 66 7.37 -3.45 20.92
CA MET A 66 6.17 -4.27 21.01
C MET A 66 6.50 -5.76 21.06
N ALA A 67 5.60 -6.54 21.63
CA ALA A 67 5.61 -7.97 21.45
C ALA A 67 4.83 -8.31 20.18
N VAL A 68 5.50 -8.98 19.24
CA VAL A 68 4.93 -9.35 17.94
C VAL A 68 4.67 -10.83 17.92
N ASP A 69 3.46 -11.24 17.53
CA ASP A 69 3.12 -12.62 17.21
C ASP A 69 2.85 -12.80 15.72
N PHE A 70 2.93 -14.03 15.28
CA PHE A 70 2.66 -14.40 13.91
C PHE A 70 1.88 -15.70 13.85
N ARG A 71 0.78 -15.67 13.10
CA ARG A 71 -0.08 -16.82 12.86
C ARG A 71 -0.30 -17.02 11.37
N ILE A 72 -0.30 -18.27 10.94
CA ILE A 72 -0.73 -18.65 9.58
C ILE A 72 -1.94 -19.56 9.71
N ILE A 73 -2.99 -19.23 8.99
CA ILE A 73 -4.24 -20.01 8.92
C ILE A 73 -4.50 -20.48 7.49
N LYS A 74 -5.24 -21.57 7.31
CA LYS A 74 -5.81 -21.92 6.01
C LYS A 74 -6.87 -20.87 5.63
N ASN A 75 -6.87 -20.42 4.38
CA ASN A 75 -7.85 -19.45 3.91
C ASN A 75 -9.20 -20.13 3.67
N THR A 76 -10.11 -19.97 4.61
CA THR A 76 -11.49 -20.50 4.55
C THR A 76 -12.53 -19.41 4.29
N THR A 77 -12.11 -18.18 4.02
CA THR A 77 -13.00 -17.02 3.87
C THR A 77 -13.82 -17.05 2.59
N GLY A 78 -13.35 -17.74 1.56
CA GLY A 78 -13.93 -17.74 0.22
C GLY A 78 -13.59 -16.48 -0.60
N ASN A 79 -12.82 -15.54 -0.03
CA ASN A 79 -12.42 -14.30 -0.69
C ASN A 79 -11.03 -14.38 -1.34
N GLY A 80 -10.33 -15.56 -1.23
CA GLY A 80 -9.02 -15.79 -1.81
C GLY A 80 -8.03 -14.70 -1.37
N LYS A 81 -7.29 -14.14 -2.30
CA LYS A 81 -6.31 -13.07 -2.05
C LYS A 81 -6.92 -11.69 -1.70
N PHE A 82 -8.23 -11.58 -1.65
CA PHE A 82 -8.92 -10.37 -1.19
C PHE A 82 -9.38 -10.46 0.27
N ALA A 83 -9.06 -11.55 0.97
CA ALA A 83 -9.35 -11.71 2.38
C ALA A 83 -8.72 -10.58 3.21
N ASN A 84 -9.45 -10.08 4.19
CA ASN A 84 -9.05 -8.94 5.00
C ASN A 84 -9.35 -9.18 6.49
N LEU A 85 -9.05 -8.21 7.35
CA LEU A 85 -9.24 -8.33 8.79
C LEU A 85 -10.70 -8.61 9.18
N GLU A 86 -11.67 -7.97 8.51
CA GLU A 86 -13.09 -8.18 8.81
C GLU A 86 -13.56 -9.61 8.51
N ASP A 87 -12.92 -10.27 7.54
CA ASP A 87 -13.21 -11.67 7.22
C ASP A 87 -12.64 -12.61 8.28
N ILE A 88 -11.46 -12.28 8.83
CA ILE A 88 -10.84 -13.04 9.92
C ILE A 88 -11.66 -12.93 11.21
N GLU A 89 -12.19 -11.73 11.53
CA GLU A 89 -13.03 -11.51 12.71
C GLU A 89 -14.35 -12.31 12.70
N LYS A 90 -14.78 -12.79 11.55
CA LYS A 90 -15.99 -13.64 11.40
C LYS A 90 -15.72 -15.13 11.63
N ILE A 91 -14.45 -15.54 11.77
CA ILE A 91 -14.09 -16.93 11.99
C ILE A 91 -14.22 -17.28 13.47
N ASP A 92 -15.13 -18.18 13.79
CA ASP A 92 -15.42 -18.59 15.18
C ASP A 92 -14.26 -19.32 15.87
N ASP A 93 -13.51 -20.14 15.12
CA ASP A 93 -12.42 -20.96 15.65
C ASP A 93 -11.15 -20.84 14.78
N LEU A 94 -10.33 -19.85 15.09
CA LEU A 94 -9.04 -19.63 14.42
C LEU A 94 -8.04 -20.77 14.69
N GLU A 95 -8.13 -21.42 15.87
CA GLU A 95 -7.18 -22.49 16.22
C GLU A 95 -7.37 -23.72 15.34
N ALA A 96 -8.61 -24.07 15.00
CA ALA A 96 -8.92 -25.23 14.15
C ALA A 96 -8.33 -25.14 12.73
N ILE A 97 -8.13 -23.94 12.22
CA ILE A 97 -7.57 -23.68 10.88
C ILE A 97 -6.13 -23.15 10.93
N THR A 98 -5.54 -23.01 12.12
CA THR A 98 -4.15 -22.57 12.29
C THR A 98 -3.19 -23.68 11.87
N VAL A 99 -2.27 -23.35 10.97
CA VAL A 99 -1.19 -24.23 10.53
C VAL A 99 0.15 -23.89 11.20
N PHE A 100 0.31 -22.63 11.61
CA PHE A 100 1.49 -22.16 12.32
C PHE A 100 1.13 -21.06 13.30
N TYR A 101 1.78 -21.05 14.46
CA TYR A 101 1.65 -19.96 15.43
C TYR A 101 2.97 -19.78 16.20
N GLN A 102 3.51 -18.58 16.11
CA GLN A 102 4.60 -18.13 16.97
C GLN A 102 4.03 -17.15 18.00
N PRO A 103 4.13 -17.49 19.30
CA PRO A 103 3.66 -16.63 20.38
C PRO A 103 4.35 -15.26 20.38
N PRO A 104 3.77 -14.24 21.04
CA PRO A 104 4.35 -12.91 21.11
C PRO A 104 5.79 -12.92 21.62
N VAL A 105 6.70 -12.40 20.82
CA VAL A 105 8.11 -12.21 21.16
C VAL A 105 8.50 -10.75 20.94
N LYS A 106 9.46 -10.28 21.74
CA LYS A 106 10.02 -8.94 21.60
C LYS A 106 11.41 -9.05 21.01
N GLU A 107 11.52 -8.70 19.74
CA GLU A 107 12.78 -8.67 19.00
C GLU A 107 13.17 -7.22 18.70
N PRO A 108 14.46 -6.84 18.81
CA PRO A 108 14.86 -5.44 18.67
C PRO A 108 14.80 -4.92 17.23
N ASP A 109 15.14 -5.74 16.23
CA ASP A 109 15.33 -5.28 14.86
C ASP A 109 14.55 -6.09 13.83
N VAL A 110 14.54 -7.41 13.97
CA VAL A 110 14.01 -8.35 12.99
C VAL A 110 13.24 -9.47 13.67
N PHE A 111 12.00 -9.66 13.25
CA PHE A 111 11.23 -10.85 13.60
C PHE A 111 11.34 -11.86 12.45
N ALA A 112 11.60 -13.13 12.77
CA ALA A 112 11.66 -14.20 11.78
C ALA A 112 10.89 -15.43 12.25
N ALA A 113 10.16 -16.05 11.32
CA ALA A 113 9.40 -17.28 11.54
C ALA A 113 9.63 -18.28 10.40
N LEU A 114 9.80 -19.54 10.74
CA LEU A 114 9.97 -20.64 9.79
C LEU A 114 8.73 -21.55 9.82
N ASN A 115 8.16 -21.83 8.66
CA ASN A 115 7.11 -22.85 8.51
C ASN A 115 7.36 -23.71 7.27
N ASN A 116 6.98 -24.98 7.35
CA ASN A 116 7.01 -25.91 6.21
C ASN A 116 5.59 -26.09 5.66
N PHE A 117 5.43 -25.90 4.36
CA PHE A 117 4.16 -26.10 3.64
C PHE A 117 4.22 -27.40 2.83
N GLU A 118 3.48 -28.42 3.27
CA GLU A 118 3.48 -29.73 2.64
C GLU A 118 2.62 -29.80 1.37
N GLU A 119 1.67 -28.88 1.21
CA GLU A 119 0.69 -28.87 0.11
C GLU A 119 0.51 -27.47 -0.51
N SER A 120 0.13 -27.43 -1.78
CA SER A 120 -0.30 -26.20 -2.45
C SER A 120 -1.67 -25.83 -1.95
N ALA A 121 -1.79 -24.63 -1.35
CA ALA A 121 -3.04 -24.14 -0.81
C ALA A 121 -2.99 -22.61 -0.62
N GLU A 122 -4.17 -22.03 -0.36
CA GLU A 122 -4.32 -20.64 0.04
C GLU A 122 -4.22 -20.49 1.56
N PHE A 123 -3.45 -19.53 2.01
CA PHE A 123 -3.23 -19.21 3.41
C PHE A 123 -3.45 -17.73 3.70
N ILE A 124 -3.56 -17.41 4.97
CA ILE A 124 -3.57 -16.03 5.46
C ILE A 124 -2.56 -15.91 6.59
N GLY A 125 -1.60 -15.01 6.43
CA GLY A 125 -0.69 -14.58 7.49
C GLY A 125 -1.33 -13.47 8.31
N ILE A 126 -1.21 -13.55 9.63
CA ILE A 126 -1.71 -12.57 10.60
C ILE A 126 -0.55 -12.18 11.49
N VAL A 127 -0.16 -10.92 11.43
CA VAL A 127 0.84 -10.32 12.32
C VAL A 127 0.12 -9.43 13.33
N GLN A 128 0.38 -9.64 14.61
CA GLN A 128 -0.16 -8.80 15.66
C GLN A 128 0.99 -8.19 16.49
N ALA A 129 0.89 -6.91 16.77
CA ALA A 129 1.82 -6.19 17.62
C ALA A 129 1.09 -5.57 18.81
N LEU A 130 1.47 -5.95 20.01
CA LEU A 130 0.89 -5.45 21.25
C LEU A 130 1.69 -4.25 21.77
N ASP A 131 1.06 -3.09 21.83
CA ASP A 131 1.65 -1.88 22.40
C ASP A 131 1.63 -1.98 23.95
N PRO A 132 2.82 -2.02 24.59
CA PRO A 132 2.91 -2.15 26.04
C PRO A 132 2.39 -0.92 26.81
N SER A 133 2.29 0.25 26.14
CA SER A 133 1.87 1.50 26.77
C SER A 133 0.36 1.70 26.77
N SER A 134 -0.34 1.21 25.74
CA SER A 134 -1.77 1.45 25.52
C SER A 134 -2.63 0.19 25.52
N THR A 135 -2.06 -1.00 25.62
CA THR A 135 -2.74 -2.30 25.45
C THR A 135 -3.47 -2.44 24.09
N LYS A 136 -3.20 -1.57 23.14
CA LYS A 136 -3.72 -1.70 21.77
C LYS A 136 -3.00 -2.82 21.03
N ILE A 137 -3.76 -3.59 20.24
CA ILE A 137 -3.23 -4.59 19.34
C ILE A 137 -3.35 -4.03 17.92
N TYR A 138 -2.23 -3.95 17.24
CA TYR A 138 -2.16 -3.59 15.83
C TYR A 138 -2.05 -4.86 15.02
N THR A 139 -2.91 -5.03 14.02
CA THR A 139 -2.99 -6.26 13.23
C THR A 139 -2.74 -5.95 11.77
N ALA A 140 -1.94 -6.80 11.12
CA ALA A 140 -1.82 -6.90 9.67
C ALA A 140 -2.29 -8.28 9.23
N VAL A 141 -2.98 -8.33 8.09
CA VAL A 141 -3.48 -9.55 7.48
C VAL A 141 -3.01 -9.56 6.03
N PHE A 142 -2.39 -10.67 5.60
CA PHE A 142 -1.96 -10.84 4.21
C PHE A 142 -2.29 -12.24 3.73
N PRO A 143 -3.19 -12.39 2.75
CA PRO A 143 -3.42 -13.65 2.07
C PRO A 143 -2.27 -13.96 1.13
N PHE A 144 -1.92 -15.25 1.01
CA PHE A 144 -0.90 -15.75 0.10
C PHE A 144 -1.17 -17.19 -0.32
N GLU A 145 -0.53 -17.61 -1.38
CA GLU A 145 -0.65 -18.94 -1.96
C GLU A 145 0.70 -19.65 -1.96
N THR A 146 0.70 -20.95 -1.78
CA THR A 146 1.93 -21.78 -1.88
C THR A 146 1.80 -22.80 -3.00
N GLY A 147 2.91 -23.08 -3.70
CA GLY A 147 2.99 -24.11 -4.73
C GLY A 147 2.26 -23.75 -6.03
N PHE A 148 2.06 -22.45 -6.30
CA PHE A 148 1.54 -22.05 -7.58
C PHE A 148 2.66 -22.09 -8.64
N THR A 149 2.44 -22.80 -9.72
CA THR A 149 3.40 -22.84 -10.83
C THR A 149 3.03 -21.79 -11.88
N TYR A 150 3.99 -20.89 -12.20
CA TYR A 150 3.87 -20.00 -13.35
C TYR A 150 3.72 -20.75 -14.70
N GLY A 151 3.83 -22.08 -14.69
CA GLY A 151 3.72 -22.94 -15.87
C GLY A 151 2.40 -22.79 -16.62
N ASP A 152 1.31 -22.63 -15.91
CA ASP A 152 -0.03 -22.57 -16.51
C ASP A 152 -0.26 -21.31 -17.35
N ILE A 153 0.37 -20.18 -17.02
CA ILE A 153 0.24 -18.93 -17.79
C ILE A 153 1.07 -19.01 -19.08
N GLY A 154 2.24 -19.64 -19.03
CA GLY A 154 3.09 -19.83 -20.21
C GLY A 154 2.46 -20.76 -21.24
N ASP A 155 1.83 -21.84 -20.80
CA ASP A 155 1.13 -22.81 -21.64
C ASP A 155 -0.14 -22.20 -22.26
N PHE A 156 -0.91 -21.41 -21.49
CA PHE A 156 -2.08 -20.70 -22.02
C PHE A 156 -1.67 -19.59 -23.01
N ALA A 157 -0.59 -18.87 -22.75
CA ALA A 157 -0.07 -17.85 -23.67
C ALA A 157 0.41 -18.47 -24.97
N SER A 158 1.03 -19.64 -24.96
CA SER A 158 1.46 -20.36 -26.18
C SER A 158 0.27 -20.87 -26.99
N LEU A 159 -0.78 -21.37 -26.33
CA LEU A 159 -2.02 -21.82 -26.97
C LEU A 159 -2.76 -20.68 -27.72
N ILE A 160 -2.63 -19.44 -27.25
CA ILE A 160 -3.26 -18.25 -27.86
C ILE A 160 -2.31 -17.59 -28.88
N ALA A 161 -1.03 -17.48 -28.55
CA ALA A 161 -0.05 -16.78 -29.39
C ALA A 161 0.21 -17.51 -30.72
N VAL A 162 0.28 -18.85 -30.72
CA VAL A 162 0.53 -19.63 -31.93
C VAL A 162 -0.56 -19.45 -32.99
N PRO A 163 -1.87 -19.60 -32.68
CA PRO A 163 -2.92 -19.37 -33.67
C PRO A 163 -3.00 -17.92 -34.15
N ILE A 164 -2.69 -16.92 -33.29
CA ILE A 164 -2.61 -15.51 -33.70
C ILE A 164 -1.48 -15.29 -34.69
N ILE A 165 -0.28 -15.84 -34.44
CA ILE A 165 0.86 -15.74 -35.33
C ILE A 165 0.55 -16.39 -36.66
N VAL A 166 -0.06 -17.58 -36.65
CA VAL A 166 -0.47 -18.29 -37.88
C VAL A 166 -1.51 -17.49 -38.67
N LEU A 167 -2.49 -16.90 -37.97
CA LEU A 167 -3.50 -16.05 -38.61
C LEU A 167 -2.88 -14.80 -39.23
N LEU A 168 -2.00 -14.11 -38.53
CA LEU A 168 -1.28 -12.93 -39.05
C LEU A 168 -0.41 -13.29 -40.24
N TRP A 169 0.25 -14.45 -40.22
CA TRP A 169 1.04 -14.95 -41.31
C TRP A 169 0.18 -15.31 -42.53
N ALA A 170 -0.94 -15.95 -42.34
CA ALA A 170 -1.91 -16.24 -43.40
C ALA A 170 -2.49 -14.95 -44.01
N LEU A 171 -2.86 -13.97 -43.18
CA LEU A 171 -3.27 -12.64 -43.64
C LEU A 171 -2.17 -11.94 -44.42
N TYR A 172 -0.91 -11.97 -43.95
CA TYR A 172 0.24 -11.42 -44.66
C TYR A 172 0.40 -12.05 -46.04
N LEU A 173 0.26 -13.37 -46.19
CA LEU A 173 0.34 -14.07 -47.47
C LEU A 173 -0.83 -13.71 -48.39
N LEU A 174 -2.04 -13.54 -47.86
CA LEU A 174 -3.21 -13.13 -48.63
C LEU A 174 -3.09 -11.67 -49.11
N PHE A 175 -2.70 -10.76 -48.21
CA PHE A 175 -2.50 -9.35 -48.57
C PHE A 175 -1.28 -9.14 -49.45
N GLY A 176 -0.20 -9.91 -49.26
CA GLY A 176 1.00 -9.88 -50.13
C GLY A 176 0.72 -10.26 -51.58
N LYS A 177 -0.28 -11.16 -51.79
CA LYS A 177 -0.75 -11.49 -53.17
C LYS A 177 -1.61 -10.39 -53.77
N LEU A 178 -2.28 -9.57 -52.96
CA LEU A 178 -3.10 -8.45 -53.40
C LEU A 178 -2.29 -7.19 -53.73
N GLN A 179 -1.14 -6.98 -53.04
CA GLN A 179 -0.29 -5.80 -53.28
C GLN A 179 0.58 -5.87 -54.54
N LYS A 180 0.72 -7.03 -55.22
CA LYS A 180 1.49 -7.14 -56.44
C LYS A 180 0.84 -6.41 -57.64
N LYS A 181 -0.25 -5.68 -57.44
CA LYS A 181 -0.99 -4.97 -58.50
C LYS A 181 -1.15 -3.45 -58.27
N ARG A 182 -0.49 -2.87 -57.25
CA ARG A 182 -0.49 -1.40 -57.08
C ARG A 182 0.90 -0.90 -56.67
N SER A 183 1.61 -0.39 -57.67
CA SER A 183 2.81 0.43 -57.46
C SER A 183 2.44 1.81 -56.92
N GLY A 184 3.17 2.24 -55.89
CA GLY A 184 3.45 3.62 -55.60
C GLY A 184 2.45 4.34 -54.65
N ILE A 185 2.68 4.29 -53.36
CA ILE A 185 2.47 5.44 -52.45
C ILE A 185 3.55 5.34 -51.37
N ALA A 186 4.46 6.31 -51.39
CA ALA A 186 5.45 6.49 -50.35
C ALA A 186 4.78 7.05 -49.09
N LEU A 187 4.88 6.33 -47.95
CA LEU A 187 4.42 6.82 -46.66
C LEU A 187 5.55 7.61 -46.02
N THR A 188 5.43 8.93 -46.05
CA THR A 188 6.29 9.84 -45.28
C THR A 188 5.83 9.84 -43.81
N PHE A 189 6.68 9.32 -42.94
CA PHE A 189 6.50 9.50 -41.50
C PHE A 189 6.87 10.93 -41.10
N ALA A 190 5.90 11.73 -40.73
CA ALA A 190 6.11 13.02 -40.07
C ALA A 190 6.44 12.78 -38.58
N ILE A 191 7.67 13.09 -38.21
CA ILE A 191 8.11 13.15 -36.81
C ILE A 191 7.57 14.44 -36.21
N LEU A 192 6.59 14.31 -35.29
CA LEU A 192 6.05 15.41 -34.53
C LEU A 192 6.98 15.68 -33.35
N CYS A 193 7.79 16.73 -33.40
CA CYS A 193 8.56 17.24 -32.28
C CYS A 193 7.58 17.87 -31.25
N ILE A 194 7.43 17.22 -30.12
CA ILE A 194 6.70 17.80 -28.99
C ILE A 194 7.67 18.70 -28.22
N ALA A 195 7.37 20.00 -28.24
CA ALA A 195 8.07 21.01 -27.47
C ALA A 195 7.73 20.85 -25.98
N THR A 196 8.73 20.67 -25.13
CA THR A 196 8.59 20.64 -23.68
C THR A 196 8.41 22.05 -23.14
N PRO A 197 7.40 22.33 -22.30
CA PRO A 197 7.34 23.61 -21.64
C PRO A 197 8.40 23.69 -20.53
N HIS A 198 9.16 24.77 -20.54
CA HIS A 198 10.08 25.11 -19.46
C HIS A 198 9.27 25.55 -18.25
N PHE A 199 9.30 24.77 -17.20
CA PHE A 199 8.84 25.19 -15.87
C PHE A 199 9.90 26.11 -15.26
N GLY A 200 9.50 27.36 -15.02
CA GLY A 200 10.31 28.34 -14.32
C GLY A 200 10.46 27.93 -12.85
N LEU A 201 11.70 27.85 -12.38
CA LEU A 201 12.07 27.67 -10.98
C LEU A 201 11.54 28.86 -10.17
N ALA A 202 10.51 28.65 -9.38
CA ALA A 202 10.09 29.57 -8.34
C ALA A 202 11.10 29.46 -7.18
N LYS A 203 11.68 30.61 -6.81
CA LYS A 203 12.62 30.76 -5.71
C LYS A 203 11.91 30.48 -4.38
N PRO A 204 12.45 29.66 -3.46
CA PRO A 204 11.83 29.45 -2.16
C PRO A 204 11.81 30.78 -1.37
N SER A 205 10.64 31.24 -0.98
CA SER A 205 10.51 32.29 0.00
C SER A 205 10.70 31.70 1.39
N ASP A 206 11.75 32.10 2.04
CA ASP A 206 12.03 31.81 3.46
C ASP A 206 10.97 32.53 4.30
N GLN A 207 9.86 31.87 4.60
CA GLN A 207 8.85 32.34 5.55
C GLN A 207 8.86 31.42 6.76
N THR A 208 9.56 31.82 7.81
CA THR A 208 9.35 31.34 9.16
C THR A 208 7.94 31.68 9.61
N SER A 209 6.99 30.79 9.37
CA SER A 209 5.63 30.92 9.88
C SER A 209 5.61 30.68 11.39
N PRO A 210 4.82 31.45 12.18
CA PRO A 210 4.65 31.19 13.60
C PRO A 210 4.04 29.80 13.83
N PRO A 211 4.17 29.20 15.04
CA PRO A 211 3.69 27.84 15.31
C PRO A 211 2.19 27.75 15.05
N GLN A 212 1.82 27.17 13.94
CA GLN A 212 0.44 27.02 13.51
C GLN A 212 -0.27 26.04 14.46
N LYS A 213 -1.38 26.50 15.06
CA LYS A 213 -2.19 25.67 15.96
C LYS A 213 -3.09 24.71 15.19
N GLU A 214 -3.47 25.06 13.97
CA GLU A 214 -4.42 24.33 13.12
C GLU A 214 -4.06 24.55 11.66
N PHE A 215 -4.32 23.56 10.84
CA PHE A 215 -4.18 23.62 9.40
C PHE A 215 -5.58 23.60 8.78
N SER A 216 -5.81 24.39 7.76
CA SER A 216 -7.09 24.37 7.07
C SER A 216 -6.91 24.51 5.56
N GLY A 217 -7.82 23.91 4.83
CA GLY A 217 -7.85 23.97 3.39
C GLY A 217 -9.26 23.75 2.85
N THR A 218 -9.46 24.09 1.58
CA THR A 218 -10.74 23.97 0.90
C THR A 218 -10.53 23.29 -0.44
N SER A 219 -11.29 22.26 -0.70
CA SER A 219 -11.43 21.62 -2.00
C SER A 219 -12.69 22.12 -2.72
N GLN A 220 -13.08 21.43 -3.81
CA GLN A 220 -14.25 21.87 -4.57
C GLN A 220 -15.55 21.83 -3.74
N ASN A 221 -15.75 20.81 -2.90
CA ASN A 221 -16.98 20.62 -2.14
C ASN A 221 -16.80 20.61 -0.62
N PHE A 222 -15.56 20.53 -0.13
CA PHE A 222 -15.28 20.37 1.29
C PHE A 222 -14.35 21.46 1.81
N HIS A 223 -14.54 21.81 3.07
CA HIS A 223 -13.60 22.56 3.89
C HIS A 223 -13.10 21.65 5.01
N VAL A 224 -11.78 21.60 5.16
CA VAL A 224 -11.11 20.72 6.13
C VAL A 224 -10.36 21.57 7.14
N VAL A 225 -10.51 21.21 8.41
CA VAL A 225 -9.67 21.73 9.52
C VAL A 225 -8.96 20.53 10.15
N ALA A 226 -7.64 20.60 10.23
CA ALA A 226 -6.79 19.54 10.78
C ALA A 226 -5.98 20.09 11.95
N SER A 227 -6.15 19.49 13.12
CA SER A 227 -5.57 19.91 14.39
C SER A 227 -4.64 18.83 14.95
N PRO A 228 -3.31 19.03 14.98
CA PRO A 228 -2.39 18.08 15.59
C PRO A 228 -2.58 18.02 17.11
N SER A 229 -2.49 16.82 17.67
CA SER A 229 -2.52 16.59 19.12
C SER A 229 -1.26 17.12 19.82
N LEU A 230 -0.16 17.23 19.05
CA LEU A 230 1.14 17.72 19.53
C LEU A 230 1.38 19.15 19.06
N LYS A 231 1.44 20.09 19.98
CA LYS A 231 1.63 21.54 19.71
C LYS A 231 2.76 22.10 20.57
N PRO A 232 3.95 22.42 20.04
CA PRO A 232 4.35 22.29 18.63
C PRO A 232 4.60 20.84 18.23
N ILE A 233 4.47 20.57 16.92
CA ILE A 233 4.84 19.27 16.34
C ILE A 233 6.33 19.03 16.56
N ARG A 234 6.70 17.82 16.99
CA ARG A 234 8.07 17.42 17.24
C ARG A 234 8.52 16.35 16.27
N ILE A 235 9.77 16.46 15.82
CA ILE A 235 10.41 15.46 14.96
C ILE A 235 10.55 14.13 15.72
N ASN A 236 10.36 13.02 15.03
CA ASN A 236 10.46 11.64 15.53
C ASN A 236 9.49 11.29 16.67
N GLN A 237 8.43 12.06 16.83
CA GLN A 237 7.38 11.75 17.79
C GLN A 237 6.07 11.42 17.07
N ILE A 238 5.55 10.22 17.29
CA ILE A 238 4.23 9.80 16.77
C ILE A 238 3.15 10.58 17.49
N HIS A 239 2.19 11.08 16.72
CA HIS A 239 1.06 11.84 17.23
C HIS A 239 -0.17 11.65 16.33
N SER A 240 -1.30 12.18 16.72
CA SER A 240 -2.55 12.13 15.97
C SER A 240 -3.00 13.53 15.54
N TRP A 241 -3.82 13.56 14.50
CA TRP A 241 -4.51 14.78 14.05
C TRP A 241 -6.02 14.58 14.13
N GLU A 242 -6.73 15.52 14.71
CA GLU A 242 -8.17 15.61 14.58
C GLU A 242 -8.50 16.33 13.26
N ILE A 243 -9.33 15.69 12.44
CA ILE A 243 -9.73 16.18 11.12
C ILE A 243 -11.24 16.42 11.15
N ILE A 244 -11.66 17.64 10.87
CA ILE A 244 -13.06 18.03 10.78
C ILE A 244 -13.34 18.37 9.33
N VAL A 245 -14.33 17.72 8.72
CA VAL A 245 -14.74 17.95 7.34
C VAL A 245 -16.12 18.55 7.31
N THR A 246 -16.27 19.68 6.63
CA THR A 246 -17.56 20.33 6.39
C THR A 246 -17.82 20.49 4.89
N ASN A 247 -19.10 20.46 4.50
CA ASN A 247 -19.54 20.76 3.15
C ASN A 247 -19.60 22.28 2.92
N LYS A 248 -19.96 22.71 1.70
CA LYS A 248 -20.12 24.15 1.34
C LYS A 248 -21.13 24.91 2.20
N GLN A 249 -22.05 24.22 2.81
CA GLN A 249 -23.09 24.80 3.69
C GLN A 249 -22.61 24.93 5.14
N GLY A 250 -21.40 24.44 5.46
CA GLY A 250 -20.83 24.40 6.80
C GLY A 250 -21.32 23.23 7.65
N GLU A 251 -22.03 22.26 7.06
CA GLU A 251 -22.50 21.06 7.77
C GLU A 251 -21.39 20.03 7.83
N LEU A 252 -21.31 19.30 8.96
CA LEU A 252 -20.36 18.23 9.16
C LEU A 252 -20.62 17.07 8.19
N VAL A 253 -19.57 16.64 7.49
CA VAL A 253 -19.60 15.47 6.61
C VAL A 253 -19.43 14.24 7.47
N LYS A 254 -20.47 13.43 7.54
CA LYS A 254 -20.52 12.17 8.28
C LYS A 254 -20.30 11.01 7.33
N GLU A 255 -19.73 9.92 7.85
CA GLU A 255 -19.58 8.66 7.11
C GLU A 255 -18.69 8.71 5.86
N ALA A 256 -17.83 9.74 5.73
CA ALA A 256 -16.81 9.76 4.70
C ALA A 256 -15.67 8.79 5.04
N ASN A 257 -15.10 8.18 4.00
CA ASN A 257 -13.84 7.49 4.10
C ASN A 257 -12.72 8.51 3.88
N ILE A 258 -11.84 8.69 4.86
CA ILE A 258 -10.74 9.65 4.80
C ILE A 258 -9.42 8.90 4.86
N THR A 259 -8.56 9.18 3.89
CA THR A 259 -7.17 8.71 3.87
C THR A 259 -6.24 9.89 4.07
N VAL A 260 -5.22 9.72 4.91
CA VAL A 260 -4.20 10.72 5.17
C VAL A 260 -2.85 10.14 4.79
N THR A 261 -2.16 10.84 3.90
CA THR A 261 -0.78 10.59 3.53
C THR A 261 0.02 11.88 3.65
N GLY A 262 1.28 11.86 3.37
CA GLY A 262 2.09 13.07 3.35
C GLY A 262 3.52 12.79 2.96
N GLY A 263 4.23 13.85 2.59
CA GLY A 263 5.60 13.76 2.17
C GLY A 263 6.32 15.09 2.13
N MET A 264 7.57 15.04 1.73
CA MET A 264 8.42 16.20 1.47
C MET A 264 8.69 16.28 -0.05
N PRO A 265 7.93 17.06 -0.82
CA PRO A 265 8.02 17.07 -2.29
C PRO A 265 9.40 17.41 -2.84
N LEU A 266 10.19 18.19 -2.05
CA LEU A 266 11.56 18.60 -2.45
C LEU A 266 12.61 17.52 -2.18
N HIS A 267 12.29 16.48 -1.41
CA HIS A 267 13.23 15.44 -0.96
C HIS A 267 12.81 14.03 -1.38
N ASP A 268 11.65 13.90 -2.04
CA ASP A 268 11.07 12.61 -2.45
C ASP A 268 10.91 11.60 -1.28
N HIS A 269 10.54 12.11 -0.10
CA HIS A 269 10.31 11.33 1.09
C HIS A 269 8.86 11.40 1.53
N GLY A 270 8.26 10.23 1.79
CA GLY A 270 6.95 10.11 2.41
C GLY A 270 7.00 10.20 3.94
N LEU A 271 5.83 10.06 4.57
CA LEU A 271 5.77 9.82 6.01
C LEU A 271 6.40 8.45 6.33
N PRO A 272 7.22 8.36 7.38
CA PRO A 272 7.82 7.09 7.78
C PRO A 272 6.81 6.09 8.36
N THR A 273 5.58 6.52 8.59
CA THR A 273 4.46 5.71 9.07
C THR A 273 3.30 5.74 8.08
N ALA A 274 2.36 4.80 8.18
CA ALA A 274 1.13 4.81 7.41
C ALA A 274 -0.03 5.26 8.32
N PRO A 275 -0.39 6.57 8.37
CA PRO A 275 -1.45 7.06 9.22
C PRO A 275 -2.76 6.32 8.98
N ARG A 276 -3.46 6.00 10.06
CA ARG A 276 -4.75 5.35 10.02
C ARG A 276 -5.83 6.31 10.51
N VAL A 277 -6.86 6.50 9.70
CA VAL A 277 -8.01 7.33 10.07
C VAL A 277 -9.11 6.45 10.66
N ILE A 278 -9.55 6.81 11.84
CA ILE A 278 -10.69 6.19 12.52
C ILE A 278 -11.81 7.22 12.66
N ARG A 279 -13.04 6.74 12.71
CA ARG A 279 -14.20 7.59 12.94
C ARG A 279 -14.42 7.74 14.43
N GLU A 280 -14.52 8.97 14.89
CA GLU A 280 -14.82 9.27 16.28
C GLU A 280 -16.21 9.90 16.47
N SER A 281 -16.67 9.93 17.73
CA SER A 281 -17.86 10.67 18.15
C SER A 281 -17.44 12.04 18.73
N PRO A 282 -18.11 13.15 18.33
CA PRO A 282 -19.31 13.19 17.50
C PRO A 282 -19.03 12.87 16.01
N LEU A 283 -20.05 12.38 15.31
CA LEU A 283 -19.96 12.07 13.88
C LEU A 283 -19.52 13.31 13.08
N GLY A 284 -18.59 13.10 12.13
CA GLY A 284 -17.99 14.17 11.32
C GLY A 284 -16.64 14.67 11.84
N HIS A 285 -16.18 14.16 13.00
CA HIS A 285 -14.82 14.29 13.48
C HIS A 285 -14.06 13.00 13.22
N TYR A 286 -12.89 13.09 12.63
CA TYR A 286 -12.06 11.96 12.24
C TYR A 286 -10.71 12.08 12.92
N LEU A 287 -10.23 10.99 13.50
CA LEU A 287 -8.90 10.94 14.11
C LEU A 287 -7.94 10.20 13.17
N ALA A 288 -6.90 10.89 12.71
CA ALA A 288 -5.77 10.31 12.02
C ALA A 288 -4.69 9.98 13.06
N GLU A 289 -4.47 8.70 13.33
CA GLU A 289 -3.42 8.21 14.23
C GLU A 289 -2.15 7.86 13.46
N GLY A 290 -1.00 7.90 14.12
CA GLY A 290 0.25 7.40 13.57
C GLY A 290 1.00 8.38 12.68
N ILE A 291 0.76 9.67 12.79
CA ILE A 291 1.52 10.68 12.04
C ILE A 291 2.88 10.88 12.71
N LYS A 292 3.96 10.74 11.93
CA LYS A 292 5.34 10.95 12.38
C LYS A 292 6.11 11.73 11.31
N PHE A 293 6.75 12.81 11.71
CA PHE A 293 7.67 13.55 10.86
C PHE A 293 9.10 13.25 11.30
N HIS A 294 9.96 12.81 10.40
CA HIS A 294 11.33 12.39 10.73
C HIS A 294 12.39 13.46 10.44
N MET A 295 12.04 14.50 9.69
CA MET A 295 12.96 15.57 9.29
C MET A 295 12.31 16.95 9.43
N ARG A 296 13.14 17.99 9.55
CA ARG A 296 12.70 19.39 9.43
C ARG A 296 12.61 19.78 7.96
N GLY A 297 11.72 20.71 7.65
CA GLY A 297 11.57 21.24 6.31
C GLY A 297 10.11 21.40 5.91
N TYR A 298 9.87 21.60 4.61
CA TYR A 298 8.52 21.71 4.06
C TYR A 298 7.88 20.34 3.88
N TRP A 299 6.74 20.17 4.53
CA TRP A 299 5.87 19.00 4.44
C TRP A 299 4.55 19.33 3.78
N GLU A 300 4.03 18.37 3.05
CA GLU A 300 2.73 18.45 2.41
C GLU A 300 1.93 17.21 2.83
N MET A 301 0.82 17.47 3.57
CA MET A 301 -0.12 16.41 3.96
C MET A 301 -1.24 16.36 2.96
N GLU A 302 -1.51 15.19 2.45
CA GLU A 302 -2.56 14.91 1.48
C GLU A 302 -3.73 14.23 2.18
N ILE A 303 -4.92 14.79 2.06
CA ILE A 303 -6.15 14.29 2.64
C ILE A 303 -7.11 13.97 1.51
N VAL A 304 -7.38 12.69 1.31
CA VAL A 304 -8.37 12.20 0.35
C VAL A 304 -9.68 11.95 1.08
N ILE A 305 -10.74 12.59 0.62
CA ILE A 305 -12.09 12.47 1.18
C ILE A 305 -12.95 11.76 0.14
N SER A 306 -13.45 10.58 0.48
CA SER A 306 -14.35 9.79 -0.35
C SER A 306 -15.70 9.62 0.36
N SER A 307 -16.76 10.00 -0.32
CA SER A 307 -18.16 9.75 0.07
C SER A 307 -18.89 9.11 -1.10
N ASP A 308 -20.13 8.68 -0.90
CA ASP A 308 -20.93 7.99 -1.94
C ASP A 308 -21.00 8.70 -3.30
N SER A 309 -20.82 10.02 -3.30
CA SER A 309 -20.98 10.86 -4.49
C SER A 309 -19.74 11.61 -4.95
N PHE A 310 -18.70 11.70 -4.11
CA PHE A 310 -17.54 12.55 -4.36
C PHE A 310 -16.24 11.89 -3.86
N MET A 311 -15.18 12.08 -4.63
CA MET A 311 -13.81 11.80 -4.22
C MET A 311 -12.98 13.03 -4.49
N GLU A 312 -12.43 13.64 -3.46
CA GLU A 312 -11.63 14.86 -3.57
C GLU A 312 -10.35 14.75 -2.77
N ASN A 313 -9.33 15.40 -3.28
CA ASN A 313 -8.01 15.49 -2.68
C ASN A 313 -7.74 16.93 -2.22
N LEU A 314 -7.17 17.07 -1.03
CA LEU A 314 -6.77 18.32 -0.43
C LEU A 314 -5.35 18.21 0.08
N SER A 315 -4.51 19.20 -0.27
CA SER A 315 -3.14 19.28 0.23
C SER A 315 -2.98 20.42 1.26
N LEU A 316 -2.31 20.10 2.37
CA LEU A 316 -1.99 21.03 3.46
C LEU A 316 -0.47 21.12 3.59
N GLY A 317 0.11 22.25 3.12
CA GLY A 317 1.55 22.51 3.16
C GLY A 317 1.96 23.32 4.40
N PHE A 318 3.08 22.95 5.04
CA PHE A 318 3.66 23.66 6.17
C PHE A 318 5.14 23.35 6.36
N ASN A 319 5.82 24.18 7.17
CA ASN A 319 7.21 23.98 7.57
C ASN A 319 7.31 23.53 9.03
N LEU A 320 8.20 22.55 9.28
CA LEU A 320 8.60 22.08 10.60
C LEU A 320 10.02 22.47 10.95
#